data_797542cd8e8c7f6923fa5ed89b0ff433
#
_entry.id   797542cd8e8c7f6923fa5ed89b0ff433
#
_cell.length_a   1.000
_cell.length_b   1.000
_cell.length_c   1.000
_cell.angle_alpha   90.00
_cell.angle_beta   90.00
_cell.angle_gamma   90.00
#
_symmetry.space_group_name_H-M   'P 1'
#
loop_
_entity.id
_entity.type
_entity.pdbx_description
1 polymer ?
#
loop_
_entity_poly.entity_id
_entity_poly.type
_entity_poly.pdbx_seq_one_letter_code
_entity_poly.pdbx_strand_id
1 'polypeptide(L)'
;CGMQVIVYCQKGLKISQGTAAVLRNKGVKAEVLEGGYFGWRDAGLPMVRSKQIPPLTQDGHTLWVTRHRPKIDRIACPWLIRRFVDPQAQFLFVSASQVNDVAARFNATSFDMEGVFWSHRGERCTFDTMVEEFGIESEALAKLATIVRAADTNRHDLAPEAAGLLATSLGLSRMCRNDLEQLN
;
A
#
# COMPACT_ATOMS: atom_id res chain seq x y z
N CYS A 1 -1.28 -15.37 19.04
CA CYS A 1 -1.40 -15.85 17.66
C CYS A 1 -0.02 -15.86 17.04
N GLY A 2 0.53 -17.05 16.75
CA GLY A 2 1.83 -17.14 16.07
C GLY A 2 1.68 -16.77 14.60
N MET A 3 2.53 -15.88 14.10
CA MET A 3 2.61 -15.59 12.66
C MET A 3 2.99 -16.85 11.90
N GLN A 4 2.31 -17.12 10.79
CA GLN A 4 2.70 -18.15 9.83
C GLN A 4 3.80 -17.56 8.93
N VAL A 5 4.88 -18.31 8.73
CA VAL A 5 5.99 -17.92 7.86
C VAL A 5 5.87 -18.65 6.53
N ILE A 6 5.87 -17.93 5.43
CA ILE A 6 5.96 -18.50 4.07
C ILE A 6 7.40 -18.37 3.59
N VAL A 7 8.02 -19.49 3.28
CA VAL A 7 9.38 -19.53 2.75
C VAL A 7 9.35 -19.77 1.25
N TYR A 8 10.07 -18.96 0.50
CA TYR A 8 10.17 -19.18 -0.94
C TYR A 8 11.61 -18.99 -1.46
N CYS A 9 11.88 -19.58 -2.60
CA CYS A 9 13.05 -19.32 -3.44
C CYS A 9 12.56 -19.23 -4.88
N GLN A 10 13.45 -19.17 -5.85
CA GLN A 10 13.04 -19.03 -7.26
C GLN A 10 12.07 -20.13 -7.73
N LYS A 11 12.31 -21.39 -7.33
CA LYS A 11 11.54 -22.56 -7.81
C LYS A 11 10.74 -23.29 -6.73
N GLY A 12 10.77 -22.86 -5.48
CA GLY A 12 10.09 -23.57 -4.38
C GLY A 12 10.71 -24.93 -4.02
N LEU A 13 11.97 -25.17 -4.35
CA LEU A 13 12.66 -26.46 -4.21
C LEU A 13 13.57 -26.53 -2.97
N LYS A 14 14.74 -27.19 -3.10
CA LYS A 14 15.63 -27.57 -2.00
C LYS A 14 15.91 -26.44 -0.97
N ILE A 15 16.10 -25.21 -1.43
CA ILE A 15 16.46 -24.09 -0.55
C ILE A 15 15.28 -23.73 0.36
N SER A 16 14.11 -23.43 -0.22
CA SER A 16 12.92 -23.08 0.56
C SER A 16 12.40 -24.26 1.39
N GLN A 17 12.43 -25.48 0.86
CA GLN A 17 12.01 -26.68 1.59
C GLN A 17 12.94 -26.96 2.79
N GLY A 18 14.26 -26.88 2.60
CA GLY A 18 15.23 -27.03 3.68
C GLY A 18 15.09 -25.95 4.76
N THR A 19 14.94 -24.69 4.36
CA THR A 19 14.74 -23.58 5.30
C THR A 19 13.44 -23.75 6.08
N ALA A 20 12.33 -24.10 5.42
CA ALA A 20 11.05 -24.35 6.09
C ALA A 20 11.15 -25.53 7.08
N ALA A 21 11.86 -26.61 6.73
CA ALA A 21 12.07 -27.73 7.62
C ALA A 21 12.87 -27.33 8.87
N VAL A 22 13.93 -26.53 8.74
CA VAL A 22 14.69 -25.99 9.87
C VAL A 22 13.83 -25.11 10.77
N LEU A 23 13.01 -24.24 10.20
CA LEU A 23 12.09 -23.37 10.94
C LEU A 23 11.05 -24.19 11.72
N ARG A 24 10.45 -25.22 11.11
CA ARG A 24 9.52 -26.14 11.77
C ARG A 24 10.18 -26.88 12.94
N ASN A 25 11.42 -27.32 12.76
CA ASN A 25 12.19 -27.97 13.85
C ASN A 25 12.45 -27.03 15.05
N LYS A 26 12.42 -25.72 14.81
CA LYS A 26 12.49 -24.69 15.85
C LYS A 26 11.11 -24.25 16.39
N GLY A 27 10.03 -24.96 16.05
CA GLY A 27 8.68 -24.66 16.51
C GLY A 27 7.96 -23.53 15.74
N VAL A 28 8.53 -23.03 14.63
CA VAL A 28 7.92 -21.99 13.81
C VAL A 28 6.95 -22.63 12.82
N LYS A 29 5.72 -22.09 12.71
CA LYS A 29 4.78 -22.49 11.65
C LYS A 29 5.28 -21.95 10.31
N ALA A 30 5.96 -22.81 9.55
CA ALA A 30 6.54 -22.42 8.26
C ALA A 30 5.99 -23.31 7.13
N GLU A 31 5.64 -22.69 6.01
CA GLU A 31 5.22 -23.35 4.78
C GLU A 31 6.09 -22.91 3.61
N VAL A 32 6.04 -23.67 2.53
CA VAL A 32 6.79 -23.35 1.30
C VAL A 32 5.80 -22.88 0.25
N LEU A 33 6.13 -21.78 -0.43
CA LEU A 33 5.39 -21.34 -1.61
C LEU A 33 5.67 -22.32 -2.75
N GLU A 34 4.63 -23.01 -3.19
CA GLU A 34 4.70 -23.94 -4.33
C GLU A 34 5.13 -23.22 -5.61
N GLY A 35 6.05 -23.81 -6.36
CA GLY A 35 6.63 -23.18 -7.55
C GLY A 35 7.54 -21.98 -7.25
N GLY A 36 7.57 -21.47 -6.01
CA GLY A 36 8.35 -20.31 -5.59
C GLY A 36 8.00 -19.04 -6.37
N TYR A 37 9.00 -18.16 -6.53
CA TYR A 37 8.85 -16.91 -7.27
C TYR A 37 8.37 -17.13 -8.72
N PHE A 38 8.91 -18.14 -9.41
CA PHE A 38 8.52 -18.40 -10.81
C PHE A 38 7.08 -18.89 -10.90
N GLY A 39 6.64 -19.80 -10.01
CA GLY A 39 5.25 -20.24 -9.99
C GLY A 39 4.27 -19.10 -9.71
N TRP A 40 4.61 -18.20 -8.80
CA TRP A 40 3.82 -17.00 -8.50
C TRP A 40 3.70 -16.08 -9.72
N ARG A 41 4.83 -15.77 -10.37
CA ARG A 41 4.89 -14.94 -11.58
C ARG A 41 4.10 -15.55 -12.74
N ASP A 42 4.32 -16.85 -13.00
CA ASP A 42 3.73 -17.56 -14.15
C ASP A 42 2.21 -17.77 -13.97
N ALA A 43 1.73 -17.74 -12.71
CA ALA A 43 0.31 -17.71 -12.38
C ALA A 43 -0.32 -16.30 -12.51
N GLY A 44 0.44 -15.28 -12.92
CA GLY A 44 -0.05 -13.90 -13.06
C GLY A 44 -0.49 -13.25 -11.74
N LEU A 45 0.06 -13.72 -10.61
CA LEU A 45 -0.29 -13.18 -9.30
C LEU A 45 0.37 -11.81 -9.06
N PRO A 46 -0.24 -10.93 -8.23
CA PRO A 46 0.26 -9.58 -8.01
C PRO A 46 1.71 -9.54 -7.55
N MET A 47 2.50 -8.71 -8.19
CA MET A 47 3.90 -8.44 -7.83
C MET A 47 4.11 -6.93 -7.72
N VAL A 48 5.13 -6.53 -6.95
CA VAL A 48 5.52 -5.13 -6.76
C VAL A 48 6.88 -4.89 -7.37
N ARG A 49 7.01 -3.81 -8.13
CA ARG A 49 8.29 -3.35 -8.68
C ARG A 49 9.19 -2.84 -7.56
N SER A 50 10.18 -3.63 -7.17
CA SER A 50 11.08 -3.30 -6.05
C SER A 50 11.81 -1.95 -6.21
N LYS A 51 12.06 -1.51 -7.43
CA LYS A 51 12.69 -0.23 -7.73
C LYS A 51 11.85 0.99 -7.31
N GLN A 52 10.56 0.81 -7.15
CA GLN A 52 9.62 1.86 -6.76
C GLN A 52 9.34 1.88 -5.25
N ILE A 53 9.82 0.89 -4.52
CA ILE A 53 9.70 0.91 -3.06
C ILE A 53 10.62 2.00 -2.50
N PRO A 54 10.08 2.97 -1.72
CA PRO A 54 10.89 4.00 -1.10
C PRO A 54 11.96 3.45 -0.17
N PRO A 55 12.99 4.25 0.18
CA PRO A 55 13.99 3.87 1.15
C PRO A 55 13.38 3.41 2.46
N LEU A 56 13.92 2.32 3.01
CA LEU A 56 13.50 1.82 4.32
C LEU A 56 14.15 2.63 5.44
N THR A 57 13.46 2.78 6.55
CA THR A 57 14.00 3.28 7.81
C THR A 57 15.02 2.30 8.38
N GLN A 58 15.71 2.69 9.47
CA GLN A 58 16.62 1.78 10.17
C GLN A 58 15.92 0.53 10.72
N ASP A 59 14.63 0.65 11.04
CA ASP A 59 13.79 -0.46 11.53
C ASP A 59 13.20 -1.33 10.40
N GLY A 60 13.54 -1.03 9.15
CA GLY A 60 13.22 -1.88 7.99
C GLY A 60 11.82 -1.67 7.41
N HIS A 61 11.16 -0.53 7.66
CA HIS A 61 9.86 -0.18 7.08
C HIS A 61 9.90 1.14 6.31
N THR A 62 8.91 1.39 5.48
CA THR A 62 8.75 2.65 4.74
C THR A 62 8.07 3.71 5.61
N LEU A 63 8.50 4.96 5.46
CA LEU A 63 7.91 6.11 6.14
C LEU A 63 7.32 7.06 5.11
N TRP A 64 6.04 7.38 5.27
CA TRP A 64 5.28 8.22 4.36
C TRP A 64 4.73 9.45 5.06
N VAL A 65 4.55 10.54 4.33
CA VAL A 65 3.99 11.78 4.87
C VAL A 65 3.01 12.41 3.90
N THR A 66 1.89 12.91 4.44
CA THR A 66 0.88 13.65 3.68
C THR A 66 0.12 14.62 4.57
N ARG A 67 -0.87 15.31 4.01
CA ARG A 67 -1.74 16.25 4.73
C ARG A 67 -2.62 15.53 5.74
N HIS A 68 -2.82 16.15 6.89
CA HIS A 68 -3.79 15.72 7.90
C HIS A 68 -5.24 15.72 7.36
N ARG A 69 -6.18 15.15 8.12
CA ARG A 69 -7.58 14.90 7.76
C ARG A 69 -7.69 14.11 6.46
N PRO A 70 -7.19 12.86 6.44
CA PRO A 70 -7.18 12.06 5.24
C PRO A 70 -8.61 11.75 4.77
N LYS A 71 -8.79 11.80 3.46
CA LYS A 71 -10.04 11.41 2.78
C LYS A 71 -9.66 10.58 1.57
N ILE A 72 -10.57 9.75 1.11
CA ILE A 72 -10.48 8.92 -0.09
C ILE A 72 -9.07 8.43 -0.41
N ASP A 73 -8.30 9.18 -1.18
CA ASP A 73 -6.97 8.82 -1.66
C ASP A 73 -5.96 8.64 -0.52
N ARG A 74 -5.98 9.54 0.47
CA ARG A 74 -5.09 9.49 1.65
C ARG A 74 -5.45 8.42 2.67
N ILE A 75 -6.54 7.67 2.41
CA ILE A 75 -6.90 6.44 3.11
C ILE A 75 -6.58 5.24 2.21
N ALA A 76 -6.97 5.29 0.94
CA ALA A 76 -6.78 4.20 -0.01
C ALA A 76 -5.30 3.91 -0.30
N CYS A 77 -4.46 4.96 -0.44
CA CYS A 77 -3.01 4.80 -0.65
C CYS A 77 -2.30 4.09 0.50
N PRO A 78 -2.47 4.47 1.77
CA PRO A 78 -1.97 3.70 2.92
C PRO A 78 -2.43 2.25 2.96
N TRP A 79 -3.71 1.98 2.64
CA TRP A 79 -4.21 0.62 2.53
C TRP A 79 -3.46 -0.17 1.44
N LEU A 80 -3.28 0.42 0.25
CA LEU A 80 -2.54 -0.20 -0.86
C LEU A 80 -1.11 -0.53 -0.44
N ILE A 81 -0.43 0.45 0.18
CA ILE A 81 0.96 0.31 0.63
C ILE A 81 1.07 -0.83 1.66
N ARG A 82 0.25 -0.82 2.71
CA ARG A 82 0.28 -1.87 3.74
C ARG A 82 -0.12 -3.25 3.21
N ARG A 83 -0.99 -3.29 2.22
CA ARG A 83 -1.47 -4.56 1.66
C ARG A 83 -0.49 -5.23 0.73
N PHE A 84 0.25 -4.47 -0.07
CA PHE A 84 1.06 -5.00 -1.18
C PHE A 84 2.54 -4.65 -1.10
N VAL A 85 2.92 -3.54 -0.49
CA VAL A 85 4.28 -3.01 -0.54
C VAL A 85 5.02 -3.24 0.77
N ASP A 86 4.45 -2.77 1.87
CA ASP A 86 5.07 -2.83 3.20
C ASP A 86 4.00 -2.90 4.30
N PRO A 87 3.76 -4.08 4.87
CA PRO A 87 2.76 -4.25 5.94
C PRO A 87 3.04 -3.43 7.21
N GLN A 88 4.29 -2.97 7.40
CA GLN A 88 4.71 -2.18 8.56
C GLN A 88 4.86 -0.70 8.23
N ALA A 89 4.44 -0.26 7.04
CA ALA A 89 4.52 1.14 6.61
C ALA A 89 3.91 2.08 7.64
N GLN A 90 4.65 3.16 7.95
CA GLN A 90 4.24 4.21 8.85
C GLN A 90 3.81 5.46 8.08
N PHE A 91 2.83 6.17 8.62
CA PHE A 91 2.25 7.35 8.00
C PHE A 91 2.23 8.53 8.96
N LEU A 92 2.77 9.66 8.50
CA LEU A 92 2.76 10.94 9.18
C LEU A 92 1.71 11.84 8.53
N PHE A 93 0.81 12.37 9.34
CA PHE A 93 -0.21 13.31 8.89
C PHE A 93 0.08 14.69 9.50
N VAL A 94 0.38 15.67 8.67
CA VAL A 94 0.79 17.02 9.10
C VAL A 94 0.04 18.10 8.34
N SER A 95 0.20 19.38 8.69
CA SER A 95 -0.37 20.47 7.91
C SER A 95 0.25 20.49 6.50
N ALA A 96 -0.49 20.92 5.50
CA ALA A 96 -0.04 20.92 4.10
C ALA A 96 1.28 21.69 3.91
N SER A 97 1.47 22.81 4.63
CA SER A 97 2.68 23.63 4.60
C SER A 97 3.92 22.93 5.18
N GLN A 98 3.74 21.89 5.99
CA GLN A 98 4.84 21.20 6.67
C GLN A 98 5.25 19.87 6.02
N VAL A 99 4.50 19.40 5.02
CA VAL A 99 4.74 18.08 4.41
C VAL A 99 6.17 17.97 3.86
N ASN A 100 6.64 18.98 3.11
CA ASN A 100 7.97 18.94 2.51
C ASN A 100 9.09 19.00 3.56
N ASP A 101 8.94 19.83 4.59
CA ASP A 101 9.92 19.95 5.67
C ASP A 101 9.99 18.66 6.50
N VAL A 102 8.85 18.06 6.79
CA VAL A 102 8.77 16.77 7.49
C VAL A 102 9.36 15.64 6.63
N ALA A 103 9.05 15.62 5.33
CA ALA A 103 9.63 14.66 4.40
C ALA A 103 11.16 14.72 4.42
N ALA A 104 11.72 15.91 4.28
CA ALA A 104 13.17 16.14 4.31
C ALA A 104 13.79 15.78 5.67
N ARG A 105 13.15 16.18 6.76
CA ARG A 105 13.68 16.00 8.13
C ARG A 105 13.73 14.54 8.56
N PHE A 106 12.72 13.76 8.18
CA PHE A 106 12.56 12.37 8.62
C PHE A 106 12.86 11.34 7.52
N ASN A 107 13.34 11.79 6.36
CA ASN A 107 13.53 10.96 5.17
C ASN A 107 12.25 10.17 4.82
N ALA A 108 11.10 10.84 4.95
CA ALA A 108 9.80 10.27 4.63
C ALA A 108 9.42 10.56 3.17
N THR A 109 8.68 9.65 2.56
CA THR A 109 8.19 9.81 1.20
C THR A 109 6.87 10.56 1.21
N SER A 110 6.83 11.73 0.56
CA SER A 110 5.60 12.51 0.43
C SER A 110 4.66 11.93 -0.62
N PHE A 111 3.34 11.97 -0.34
CA PHE A 111 2.32 11.55 -1.29
C PHE A 111 1.07 12.43 -1.20
N ASP A 112 0.28 12.42 -2.29
CA ASP A 112 -0.95 13.19 -2.46
C ASP A 112 -0.74 14.70 -2.18
N MET A 113 0.34 15.25 -2.76
CA MET A 113 0.71 16.66 -2.72
C MET A 113 1.07 17.13 -4.12
N GLU A 114 0.87 18.42 -4.38
CA GLU A 114 1.29 19.02 -5.65
C GLU A 114 2.83 18.97 -5.80
N GLY A 115 3.29 18.63 -6.99
CA GLY A 115 4.72 18.62 -7.31
C GLY A 115 5.53 17.44 -6.78
N VAL A 116 4.92 16.46 -6.13
CA VAL A 116 5.62 15.25 -5.68
C VAL A 116 5.39 14.07 -6.65
N PHE A 117 6.29 13.09 -6.62
CA PHE A 117 6.23 11.93 -7.50
C PHE A 117 4.94 11.10 -7.31
N TRP A 118 4.57 10.83 -6.04
CA TRP A 118 3.39 10.07 -5.67
C TRP A 118 2.17 10.99 -5.54
N SER A 119 1.67 11.48 -6.67
CA SER A 119 0.55 12.42 -6.72
C SER A 119 -0.36 12.18 -7.92
N HIS A 120 -1.38 12.98 -8.06
CA HIS A 120 -2.28 12.97 -9.22
C HIS A 120 -1.51 13.17 -10.52
N ARG A 121 -1.97 12.53 -11.59
CA ARG A 121 -1.42 12.68 -12.96
C ARG A 121 -2.57 12.83 -13.96
N GLY A 122 -2.80 14.06 -14.40
CA GLY A 122 -3.95 14.36 -15.26
C GLY A 122 -5.27 14.05 -14.56
N GLU A 123 -6.08 13.19 -15.14
CA GLU A 123 -7.36 12.76 -14.56
C GLU A 123 -7.24 11.64 -13.52
N ARG A 124 -6.03 11.09 -13.33
CA ARG A 124 -5.77 9.99 -12.39
C ARG A 124 -5.46 10.51 -11.00
N CYS A 125 -6.03 9.88 -10.00
CA CYS A 125 -5.75 10.18 -8.60
C CYS A 125 -4.43 9.54 -8.12
N THR A 126 -3.98 9.84 -6.90
CA THR A 126 -2.74 9.30 -6.35
C THR A 126 -2.78 7.77 -6.21
N PHE A 127 -3.93 7.20 -5.92
CA PHE A 127 -4.09 5.74 -5.87
C PHE A 127 -3.82 5.08 -7.23
N ASP A 128 -4.34 5.65 -8.33
CA ASP A 128 -4.03 5.18 -9.69
C ASP A 128 -2.54 5.22 -9.97
N THR A 129 -1.90 6.34 -9.60
CA THR A 129 -0.44 6.53 -9.78
C THR A 129 0.34 5.46 -9.02
N MET A 130 -0.05 5.15 -7.77
CA MET A 130 0.61 4.12 -6.98
C MET A 130 0.42 2.72 -7.56
N VAL A 131 -0.78 2.36 -8.01
CA VAL A 131 -1.04 1.07 -8.67
C VAL A 131 -0.17 0.91 -9.91
N GLU A 132 -0.08 1.94 -10.75
CA GLU A 132 0.70 1.94 -11.98
C GLU A 132 2.21 1.84 -11.71
N GLU A 133 2.73 2.68 -10.83
CA GLU A 133 4.16 2.74 -10.52
C GLU A 133 4.66 1.49 -9.80
N PHE A 134 3.90 0.99 -8.82
CA PHE A 134 4.22 -0.29 -8.19
C PHE A 134 4.03 -1.48 -9.13
N GLY A 135 3.31 -1.30 -10.24
CA GLY A 135 3.06 -2.34 -11.24
C GLY A 135 2.20 -3.47 -10.72
N ILE A 136 1.24 -3.17 -9.84
CA ILE A 136 0.34 -4.16 -9.27
C ILE A 136 -0.82 -4.40 -10.24
N GLU A 137 -0.72 -5.50 -11.01
CA GLU A 137 -1.74 -5.86 -12.00
C GLU A 137 -2.79 -6.77 -11.37
N SER A 138 -4.04 -6.30 -11.33
CA SER A 138 -5.20 -7.05 -10.84
C SER A 138 -6.47 -6.38 -11.34
N GLU A 139 -7.39 -7.15 -11.92
CA GLU A 139 -8.69 -6.65 -12.37
C GLU A 139 -9.50 -6.04 -11.22
N ALA A 140 -9.50 -6.70 -10.06
CA ALA A 140 -10.18 -6.21 -8.87
C ALA A 140 -9.60 -4.86 -8.40
N LEU A 141 -8.26 -4.70 -8.45
CA LEU A 141 -7.60 -3.45 -8.06
C LEU A 141 -7.86 -2.34 -9.08
N ALA A 142 -7.90 -2.64 -10.38
CA ALA A 142 -8.26 -1.67 -11.41
C ALA A 142 -9.70 -1.15 -11.23
N LYS A 143 -10.64 -2.03 -10.88
CA LYS A 143 -12.01 -1.64 -10.53
C LYS A 143 -12.04 -0.76 -9.27
N LEU A 144 -11.32 -1.13 -8.22
CA LEU A 144 -11.20 -0.32 -7.00
C LEU A 144 -10.59 1.06 -7.29
N ALA A 145 -9.55 1.13 -8.11
CA ALA A 145 -8.92 2.39 -8.51
C ALA A 145 -9.91 3.33 -9.22
N THR A 146 -10.79 2.79 -10.07
CA THR A 146 -11.85 3.57 -10.70
C THR A 146 -12.82 4.15 -9.66
N ILE A 147 -13.22 3.37 -8.65
CA ILE A 147 -14.12 3.82 -7.58
C ILE A 147 -13.45 4.91 -6.73
N VAL A 148 -12.18 4.69 -6.34
CA VAL A 148 -11.40 5.66 -5.56
C VAL A 148 -11.25 6.98 -6.33
N ARG A 149 -10.80 6.91 -7.59
CA ARG A 149 -10.69 8.08 -8.46
C ARG A 149 -12.01 8.83 -8.61
N ALA A 150 -13.11 8.11 -8.86
CA ALA A 150 -14.43 8.70 -9.01
C ALA A 150 -14.85 9.50 -7.77
N ALA A 151 -14.59 8.97 -6.58
CA ALA A 151 -14.90 9.63 -5.33
C ALA A 151 -13.94 10.78 -5.00
N ASP A 152 -12.66 10.65 -5.32
CA ASP A 152 -11.62 11.63 -4.98
C ASP A 152 -11.65 12.85 -5.91
N THR A 153 -11.90 12.63 -7.20
CA THR A 153 -11.92 13.70 -8.24
C THR A 153 -13.32 14.24 -8.53
N ASN A 154 -14.33 13.87 -7.74
CA ASN A 154 -15.75 14.27 -7.94
C ASN A 154 -16.31 13.85 -9.32
N ARG A 155 -15.84 12.72 -9.85
CA ARG A 155 -16.28 12.12 -11.11
C ARG A 155 -17.18 10.91 -10.83
N HIS A 156 -18.29 11.14 -10.15
CA HIS A 156 -19.23 10.08 -9.73
C HIS A 156 -19.88 9.34 -10.91
N ASP A 157 -19.75 9.89 -12.12
CA ASP A 157 -20.16 9.27 -13.38
C ASP A 157 -19.31 8.01 -13.73
N LEU A 158 -18.09 7.88 -13.18
CA LEU A 158 -17.19 6.77 -13.46
C LEU A 158 -17.54 5.47 -12.73
N ALA A 159 -18.16 5.57 -11.54
CA ALA A 159 -18.53 4.41 -10.74
C ALA A 159 -19.71 4.72 -9.81
N PRO A 160 -20.78 3.90 -9.80
CA PRO A 160 -21.94 4.12 -8.94
C PRO A 160 -21.62 4.04 -7.45
N GLU A 161 -20.56 3.33 -7.07
CA GLU A 161 -20.11 3.18 -5.68
C GLU A 161 -19.44 4.46 -5.11
N ALA A 162 -19.03 5.40 -5.97
CA ALA A 162 -18.24 6.58 -5.58
C ALA A 162 -18.95 7.45 -4.54
N ALA A 163 -20.25 7.69 -4.69
CA ALA A 163 -21.02 8.46 -3.72
C ALA A 163 -21.06 7.80 -2.33
N GLY A 164 -21.20 6.48 -2.30
CA GLY A 164 -21.16 5.69 -1.06
C GLY A 164 -19.79 5.75 -0.38
N LEU A 165 -18.71 5.60 -1.15
CA LEU A 165 -17.33 5.71 -0.64
C LEU A 165 -17.07 7.12 -0.07
N LEU A 166 -17.48 8.16 -0.77
CA LEU A 166 -17.33 9.55 -0.29
C LEU A 166 -18.09 9.76 1.02
N ALA A 167 -19.37 9.35 1.09
CA ALA A 167 -20.19 9.51 2.28
C ALA A 167 -19.59 8.75 3.49
N THR A 168 -19.12 7.51 3.28
CA THR A 168 -18.46 6.71 4.30
C THR A 168 -17.17 7.39 4.79
N SER A 169 -16.31 7.85 3.87
CA SER A 169 -15.07 8.55 4.22
C SER A 169 -15.32 9.82 5.04
N LEU A 170 -16.33 10.60 4.67
CA LEU A 170 -16.71 11.80 5.43
C LEU A 170 -17.28 11.45 6.81
N GLY A 171 -18.05 10.38 6.92
CA GLY A 171 -18.56 9.88 8.20
C GLY A 171 -17.45 9.47 9.14
N LEU A 172 -16.53 8.63 8.68
CA LEU A 172 -15.35 8.18 9.45
C LEU A 172 -14.47 9.35 9.89
N SER A 173 -14.24 10.32 9.00
CA SER A 173 -13.45 11.52 9.32
C SER A 173 -14.05 12.37 10.46
N ARG A 174 -15.36 12.26 10.73
CA ARG A 174 -16.03 12.92 11.85
C ARG A 174 -16.06 12.09 13.12
N MET A 175 -16.03 10.78 12.99
CA MET A 175 -16.10 9.84 14.12
C MET A 175 -14.76 9.60 14.76
N CYS A 176 -13.68 9.56 13.96
CA CYS A 176 -12.34 9.27 14.44
C CYS A 176 -11.72 10.50 15.12
N ARG A 177 -10.98 10.26 16.20
CA ARG A 177 -10.34 11.31 17.03
C ARG A 177 -9.10 11.91 16.38
N ASN A 178 -8.43 11.09 15.58
CA ASN A 178 -7.20 11.49 14.87
C ASN A 178 -7.04 10.69 13.56
N ASP A 179 -6.08 11.10 12.76
CA ASP A 179 -5.86 10.59 11.42
C ASP A 179 -5.40 9.12 11.42
N LEU A 180 -4.65 8.66 12.43
CA LEU A 180 -4.21 7.27 12.55
C LEU A 180 -5.36 6.33 12.95
N GLU A 181 -6.27 6.79 13.78
CA GLU A 181 -7.49 6.05 14.12
C GLU A 181 -8.38 5.87 12.88
N GLN A 182 -8.46 6.90 12.03
CA GLN A 182 -9.22 6.82 10.78
C GLN A 182 -8.58 5.86 9.76
N LEU A 183 -7.27 5.67 9.83
CA LEU A 183 -6.52 4.80 8.93
C LEU A 183 -6.62 3.32 9.33
N ASN A 184 -6.84 3.01 10.60
CA ASN A 184 -6.87 1.66 11.17
C ASN A 184 -8.28 1.15 11.37
#